data_70e2199fe8d6d4cfa0019aa16e5c5994
#
_entry.id   70e2199fe8d6d4cfa0019aa16e5c5994
#
_cell.length_a   1.000
_cell.length_b   1.000
_cell.length_c   1.000
_cell.angle_alpha   90.00
_cell.angle_beta   90.00
_cell.angle_gamma   90.00
#
_symmetry.space_group_name_H-M   'P 1'
#
loop_
_entity.id
_entity.type
_entity.pdbx_description
1 polymer ?
#
loop_
_entity_poly.entity_id
_entity_poly.type
_entity_poly.pdbx_seq_one_letter_code
_entity_poly.pdbx_strand_id
1 'polypeptide(L)'
;MVRSKLKPGVVIDGFTVGDCVHSGGMATLWSVTRPDIDRPILMKVPRVSEGEDPAAIVSFEMEQMILPKLSGPHVPACFATGDFTTQAYVVIEQLPGDTLYKHLPELPLPYEEARSLVAKIATALADLHRQHVIHHDIKPSSIMFRASGEAVLIDYGLSCHKHLPDLLQEEFRLPYGTAPYMAPERMMGTRSDPRSDLFSLGVLLYFFTTGVRPFGETETLRGMRRRLWRDPYPPRQLKPDYPPWLQEIVLRCLEIEPVWRY
;
A
#
# COMPACT_ATOMS: atom_id res chain seq x y z
N MET A 1 0.59 -27.47 16.18
CA MET A 1 -0.57 -27.69 15.28
C MET A 1 -0.06 -27.89 13.87
N VAL A 2 -0.43 -28.98 13.21
CA VAL A 2 -0.01 -29.24 11.80
C VAL A 2 -0.86 -28.33 10.92
N ARG A 3 -0.28 -27.19 10.47
CA ARG A 3 -0.92 -26.37 9.43
C ARG A 3 -0.93 -27.17 8.14
N SER A 4 -2.12 -27.51 7.64
CA SER A 4 -2.24 -28.17 6.34
C SER A 4 -1.67 -27.24 5.29
N LYS A 5 -0.66 -27.70 4.54
CA LYS A 5 -0.20 -26.95 3.36
C LYS A 5 -1.40 -26.77 2.43
N LEU A 6 -1.78 -25.53 2.17
CA LEU A 6 -2.81 -25.20 1.18
C LEU A 6 -2.48 -25.88 -0.14
N LYS A 7 -3.48 -26.53 -0.72
CA LYS A 7 -3.39 -27.21 -2.01
C LYS A 7 -4.71 -27.02 -2.76
N PRO A 8 -4.69 -27.04 -4.07
CA PRO A 8 -5.91 -27.09 -4.86
C PRO A 8 -6.85 -28.21 -4.42
N GLY A 9 -8.15 -27.90 -4.32
CA GLY A 9 -9.20 -28.82 -3.89
C GLY A 9 -9.47 -28.86 -2.39
N VAL A 10 -8.65 -28.26 -1.54
CA VAL A 10 -8.95 -28.10 -0.10
C VAL A 10 -10.11 -27.14 0.09
N VAL A 11 -11.00 -27.45 1.04
CA VAL A 11 -12.10 -26.55 1.42
C VAL A 11 -11.82 -25.95 2.79
N ILE A 12 -11.87 -24.62 2.89
CA ILE A 12 -11.70 -23.85 4.13
C ILE A 12 -12.92 -22.93 4.28
N ASP A 13 -13.69 -23.09 5.32
CA ASP A 13 -14.89 -22.29 5.64
C ASP A 13 -15.85 -22.12 4.44
N GLY A 14 -16.01 -23.19 3.65
CA GLY A 14 -16.85 -23.22 2.45
C GLY A 14 -16.19 -22.67 1.18
N PHE A 15 -14.95 -22.18 1.26
CA PHE A 15 -14.16 -21.77 0.10
C PHE A 15 -13.37 -22.97 -0.45
N THR A 16 -13.56 -23.30 -1.70
CA THR A 16 -12.73 -24.29 -2.41
C THR A 16 -11.48 -23.61 -2.92
N VAL A 17 -10.31 -24.05 -2.47
CA VAL A 17 -9.01 -23.51 -2.87
C VAL A 17 -8.65 -24.01 -4.27
N GLY A 18 -8.30 -23.08 -5.15
CA GLY A 18 -7.77 -23.33 -6.49
C GLY A 18 -6.26 -23.18 -6.56
N ASP A 19 -5.76 -22.55 -7.64
CA ASP A 19 -4.34 -22.40 -7.88
C ASP A 19 -3.72 -21.27 -7.04
N CYS A 20 -2.43 -21.42 -6.73
CA CYS A 20 -1.63 -20.33 -6.17
C CYS A 20 -1.35 -19.30 -7.26
N VAL A 21 -1.98 -18.13 -7.16
CA VAL A 21 -1.87 -17.02 -8.12
C VAL A 21 -0.59 -16.21 -7.91
N HIS A 22 -0.18 -16.05 -6.64
CA HIS A 22 1.02 -15.30 -6.28
C HIS A 22 1.64 -15.83 -4.99
N SER A 23 2.98 -15.86 -4.95
CA SER A 23 3.74 -16.23 -3.74
C SER A 23 4.74 -15.12 -3.42
N GLY A 24 4.34 -14.22 -2.52
CA GLY A 24 5.19 -13.13 -2.01
C GLY A 24 6.00 -13.52 -0.77
N GLY A 25 6.76 -12.58 -0.24
CA GLY A 25 7.56 -12.78 0.98
C GLY A 25 6.69 -13.01 2.24
N MET A 26 5.65 -12.21 2.43
CA MET A 26 4.83 -12.22 3.65
C MET A 26 3.56 -13.06 3.52
N ALA A 27 3.02 -13.28 2.32
CA ALA A 27 1.77 -13.98 2.09
C ALA A 27 1.75 -14.69 0.74
N THR A 28 0.82 -15.63 0.62
CA THR A 28 0.46 -16.30 -0.65
C THR A 28 -0.98 -15.94 -1.01
N LEU A 29 -1.25 -15.77 -2.31
CA LEU A 29 -2.59 -15.53 -2.85
C LEU A 29 -3.04 -16.77 -3.62
N TRP A 30 -4.20 -17.27 -3.26
CA TRP A 30 -4.83 -18.43 -3.87
C TRP A 30 -6.15 -18.02 -4.52
N SER A 31 -6.41 -18.48 -5.74
CA SER A 31 -7.75 -18.41 -6.27
C SER A 31 -8.69 -19.27 -5.41
N VAL A 32 -9.87 -18.76 -5.11
CA VAL A 32 -10.87 -19.53 -4.37
C VAL A 32 -12.25 -19.33 -4.98
N THR A 33 -13.13 -20.31 -4.76
CA THR A 33 -14.53 -20.24 -5.19
C THR A 33 -15.46 -20.58 -4.04
N ARG A 34 -16.64 -19.96 -4.01
CA ARG A 34 -17.74 -20.27 -3.13
C ARG A 34 -19.05 -20.11 -3.88
N PRO A 35 -20.04 -21.03 -3.78
CA PRO A 35 -21.23 -21.05 -4.63
C PRO A 35 -22.09 -19.79 -4.58
N ASP A 36 -22.07 -19.05 -3.48
CA ASP A 36 -22.81 -17.81 -3.27
C ASP A 36 -22.08 -16.53 -3.74
N ILE A 37 -20.86 -16.65 -4.27
CA ILE A 37 -20.05 -15.52 -4.77
C ILE A 37 -19.80 -15.71 -6.27
N ASP A 38 -20.51 -14.94 -7.07
CA ASP A 38 -20.41 -14.98 -8.54
C ASP A 38 -19.43 -13.92 -9.07
N ARG A 39 -18.19 -13.98 -8.58
CA ARG A 39 -17.07 -13.17 -9.08
C ARG A 39 -15.73 -13.79 -8.69
N PRO A 40 -14.64 -13.49 -9.41
CA PRO A 40 -13.30 -13.94 -9.02
C PRO A 40 -12.90 -13.38 -7.66
N ILE A 41 -12.44 -14.26 -6.79
CA ILE A 41 -11.96 -13.93 -5.43
C ILE A 41 -10.64 -14.61 -5.14
N LEU A 42 -9.85 -13.97 -4.29
CA LEU A 42 -8.56 -14.46 -3.82
C LEU A 42 -8.57 -14.66 -2.31
N MET A 43 -7.96 -15.73 -1.85
CA MET A 43 -7.64 -15.95 -0.45
C MET A 43 -6.17 -15.59 -0.22
N LYS A 44 -5.92 -14.53 0.54
CA LYS A 44 -4.59 -14.14 1.02
C LYS A 44 -4.32 -14.90 2.31
N VAL A 45 -3.19 -15.61 2.38
CA VAL A 45 -2.79 -16.42 3.53
C VAL A 45 -1.39 -16.02 3.95
N PRO A 46 -1.16 -15.71 5.24
CA PRO A 46 0.17 -15.33 5.71
C PRO A 46 1.13 -16.51 5.62
N ARG A 47 2.38 -16.21 5.29
CA ARG A 47 3.47 -17.19 5.42
C ARG A 47 3.95 -17.12 6.86
N VAL A 48 3.75 -18.21 7.58
CA VAL A 48 4.19 -18.34 8.98
C VAL A 48 5.08 -19.58 9.05
N SER A 49 6.39 -19.37 8.96
CA SER A 49 7.42 -20.38 9.13
C SER A 49 8.21 -20.10 10.42
N GLU A 50 8.87 -21.11 10.99
CA GLU A 50 9.80 -20.88 12.09
C GLU A 50 10.92 -19.97 11.64
N GLY A 51 11.12 -18.84 12.37
CA GLY A 51 12.14 -17.83 12.07
C GLY A 51 11.68 -16.67 11.17
N GLU A 52 10.39 -16.58 10.81
CA GLU A 52 9.83 -15.40 10.12
C GLU A 52 9.74 -14.18 11.06
N ASP A 53 9.81 -13.00 10.45
CA ASP A 53 9.67 -11.73 11.16
C ASP A 53 8.27 -11.65 11.82
N PRO A 54 8.17 -11.49 13.14
CA PRO A 54 6.89 -11.31 13.84
C PRO A 54 6.04 -10.19 13.25
N ALA A 55 6.67 -9.18 12.64
CA ALA A 55 5.97 -8.09 11.96
C ALA A 55 5.09 -8.55 10.80
N ALA A 56 5.40 -9.67 10.15
CA ALA A 56 4.57 -10.24 9.10
C ALA A 56 3.21 -10.73 9.65
N ILE A 57 3.21 -11.31 10.84
CA ILE A 57 1.99 -11.78 11.52
C ILE A 57 1.15 -10.57 11.94
N VAL A 58 1.75 -9.63 12.64
CA VAL A 58 1.06 -8.42 13.12
C VAL A 58 0.51 -7.59 11.95
N SER A 59 1.31 -7.45 10.88
CA SER A 59 0.87 -6.80 9.64
C SER A 59 -0.36 -7.50 9.03
N PHE A 60 -0.39 -8.83 9.05
CA PHE A 60 -1.53 -9.58 8.55
C PHE A 60 -2.78 -9.41 9.45
N GLU A 61 -2.60 -9.39 10.77
CA GLU A 61 -3.69 -9.09 11.73
C GLU A 61 -4.26 -7.69 11.51
N MET A 62 -3.41 -6.68 11.27
CA MET A 62 -3.87 -5.33 10.92
C MET A 62 -4.74 -5.34 9.67
N GLU A 63 -4.32 -6.05 8.63
CA GLU A 63 -5.11 -6.17 7.39
C GLU A 63 -6.46 -6.85 7.65
N GLN A 64 -6.49 -7.93 8.45
CA GLN A 64 -7.72 -8.63 8.84
C GLN A 64 -8.69 -7.74 9.63
N MET A 65 -8.17 -6.83 10.45
CA MET A 65 -8.98 -5.91 11.25
C MET A 65 -9.53 -4.75 10.43
N ILE A 66 -8.75 -4.23 9.49
CA ILE A 66 -9.06 -3.00 8.75
C ILE A 66 -9.92 -3.30 7.52
N LEU A 67 -9.52 -4.25 6.69
CA LEU A 67 -10.12 -4.47 5.37
C LEU A 67 -11.63 -4.76 5.40
N PRO A 68 -12.18 -5.53 6.35
CA PRO A 68 -13.64 -5.76 6.45
C PRO A 68 -14.46 -4.50 6.79
N LYS A 69 -13.82 -3.43 7.25
CA LYS A 69 -14.48 -2.16 7.60
C LYS A 69 -14.49 -1.16 6.44
N LEU A 70 -13.75 -1.46 5.37
CA LEU A 70 -13.64 -0.62 4.20
C LEU A 70 -14.69 -0.98 3.15
N SER A 71 -15.10 0.03 2.39
CA SER A 71 -16.08 -0.13 1.31
C SER A 71 -15.82 0.88 0.18
N GLY A 72 -16.49 0.70 -0.93
CA GLY A 72 -16.42 1.61 -2.07
C GLY A 72 -15.49 1.15 -3.20
N PRO A 73 -15.37 1.97 -4.26
CA PRO A 73 -14.68 1.56 -5.49
C PRO A 73 -13.15 1.57 -5.36
N HIS A 74 -12.60 2.19 -4.32
CA HIS A 74 -11.16 2.43 -4.14
C HIS A 74 -10.46 1.39 -3.25
N VAL A 75 -11.19 0.36 -2.82
CA VAL A 75 -10.69 -0.75 -2.00
C VAL A 75 -11.18 -2.08 -2.58
N PRO A 76 -10.46 -3.18 -2.45
CA PRO A 76 -10.99 -4.49 -2.82
C PRO A 76 -12.09 -4.89 -1.85
N ALA A 77 -13.20 -5.43 -2.35
CA ALA A 77 -14.25 -5.96 -1.49
C ALA A 77 -13.70 -7.12 -0.64
N CYS A 78 -14.00 -7.12 0.67
CA CYS A 78 -13.65 -8.19 1.59
C CYS A 78 -14.88 -9.10 1.82
N PHE A 79 -14.71 -10.41 1.67
CA PHE A 79 -15.78 -11.40 1.77
C PHE A 79 -15.73 -12.22 3.05
N ALA A 80 -14.54 -12.49 3.57
CA ALA A 80 -14.34 -13.27 4.78
C ALA A 80 -12.95 -13.09 5.36
N THR A 81 -12.82 -13.38 6.65
CA THR A 81 -11.53 -13.50 7.34
C THR A 81 -11.55 -14.76 8.19
N GLY A 82 -10.43 -15.47 8.25
CA GLY A 82 -10.18 -16.57 9.18
C GLY A 82 -9.17 -16.17 10.24
N ASP A 83 -9.19 -16.81 11.38
CA ASP A 83 -8.31 -16.49 12.50
C ASP A 83 -7.09 -17.43 12.62
N PHE A 84 -6.14 -17.05 13.47
CA PHE A 84 -4.93 -17.84 13.71
C PHE A 84 -5.14 -19.11 14.54
N THR A 85 -6.33 -19.33 15.10
CA THR A 85 -6.63 -20.55 15.87
C THR A 85 -6.77 -21.77 14.96
N THR A 86 -7.26 -21.55 13.73
CA THR A 86 -7.42 -22.58 12.69
C THR A 86 -6.52 -22.28 11.49
N GLN A 87 -6.94 -21.38 10.63
CA GLN A 87 -6.20 -20.93 9.46
C GLN A 87 -6.45 -19.44 9.25
N ALA A 88 -5.42 -18.62 9.46
CA ALA A 88 -5.51 -17.19 9.16
C ALA A 88 -5.61 -16.98 7.65
N TYR A 89 -6.61 -16.22 7.21
CA TYR A 89 -6.78 -15.79 5.82
C TYR A 89 -7.62 -14.52 5.72
N VAL A 90 -7.53 -13.85 4.58
CA VAL A 90 -8.48 -12.83 4.13
C VAL A 90 -8.94 -13.19 2.73
N VAL A 91 -10.26 -13.21 2.49
CA VAL A 91 -10.83 -13.41 1.14
C VAL A 91 -11.25 -12.06 0.59
N ILE A 92 -10.67 -11.72 -0.55
CA ILE A 92 -10.86 -10.43 -1.20
C ILE A 92 -11.26 -10.58 -2.66
N GLU A 93 -11.83 -9.53 -3.22
CA GLU A 93 -12.05 -9.37 -4.66
C GLU A 93 -10.73 -9.57 -5.43
N GLN A 94 -10.76 -10.36 -6.49
CA GLN A 94 -9.69 -10.41 -7.46
C GLN A 94 -9.85 -9.27 -8.46
N LEU A 95 -8.99 -8.27 -8.35
CA LEU A 95 -8.94 -7.19 -9.33
C LEU A 95 -8.29 -7.67 -10.64
N PRO A 96 -8.82 -7.27 -11.80
CA PRO A 96 -8.22 -7.62 -13.08
C PRO A 96 -6.91 -6.85 -13.30
N GLY A 97 -6.00 -7.44 -14.06
CA GLY A 97 -4.73 -6.80 -14.44
C GLY A 97 -3.66 -6.86 -13.37
N ASP A 98 -2.67 -6.02 -13.55
CA ASP A 98 -1.47 -5.94 -12.70
C ASP A 98 -1.45 -4.67 -11.85
N THR A 99 -0.55 -4.63 -10.87
CA THR A 99 -0.28 -3.40 -10.10
C THR A 99 0.39 -2.35 -10.99
N LEU A 100 0.27 -1.10 -10.57
CA LEU A 100 0.90 0.03 -11.27
C LEU A 100 2.42 -0.18 -11.47
N TYR A 101 3.08 -0.95 -10.59
CA TYR A 101 4.51 -1.28 -10.73
C TYR A 101 4.85 -1.91 -12.08
N LYS A 102 4.01 -2.78 -12.61
CA LYS A 102 4.23 -3.43 -13.92
C LYS A 102 3.94 -2.51 -15.12
N HIS A 103 3.21 -1.42 -14.89
CA HIS A 103 2.87 -0.43 -15.91
C HIS A 103 3.83 0.76 -15.95
N LEU A 104 4.96 0.70 -15.23
CA LEU A 104 5.97 1.76 -15.16
C LEU A 104 7.30 1.41 -15.88
N PRO A 105 7.30 0.77 -17.08
CA PRO A 105 8.56 0.43 -17.73
C PRO A 105 9.30 1.63 -18.29
N GLU A 106 8.63 2.76 -18.56
CA GLU A 106 9.17 3.93 -19.28
C GLU A 106 8.93 5.23 -18.49
N LEU A 107 9.80 5.49 -17.54
CA LEU A 107 9.85 6.78 -16.83
C LEU A 107 10.91 7.70 -17.47
N PRO A 108 10.69 9.01 -17.48
CA PRO A 108 9.54 9.74 -16.93
C PRO A 108 8.31 9.72 -17.84
N LEU A 109 7.12 9.77 -17.23
CA LEU A 109 5.84 9.90 -17.91
C LEU A 109 5.64 11.34 -18.43
N PRO A 110 4.81 11.54 -19.47
CA PRO A 110 4.28 12.86 -19.82
C PRO A 110 3.57 13.50 -18.61
N TYR A 111 3.72 14.82 -18.43
CA TYR A 111 3.19 15.52 -17.26
C TYR A 111 1.68 15.35 -17.07
N GLU A 112 0.90 15.38 -18.15
CA GLU A 112 -0.56 15.19 -18.10
C GLU A 112 -0.96 13.78 -17.73
N GLU A 113 -0.22 12.78 -18.16
CA GLU A 113 -0.44 11.39 -17.80
C GLU A 113 -0.13 11.16 -16.32
N ALA A 114 1.04 11.63 -15.85
CA ALA A 114 1.41 11.57 -14.44
C ALA A 114 0.39 12.30 -13.55
N ARG A 115 -0.07 13.49 -13.97
CA ARG A 115 -1.11 14.25 -13.27
C ARG A 115 -2.42 13.49 -13.18
N SER A 116 -2.89 12.93 -14.30
CA SER A 116 -4.13 12.14 -14.34
C SER A 116 -4.05 10.92 -13.43
N LEU A 117 -2.94 10.20 -13.48
CA LEU A 117 -2.68 9.02 -12.66
C LEU A 117 -2.70 9.35 -11.17
N VAL A 118 -1.93 10.39 -10.77
CA VAL A 118 -1.82 10.80 -9.37
C VAL A 118 -3.14 11.37 -8.85
N ALA A 119 -3.92 12.07 -9.69
CA ALA A 119 -5.25 12.55 -9.31
C ALA A 119 -6.21 11.40 -8.95
N LYS A 120 -6.18 10.29 -9.70
CA LYS A 120 -6.97 9.09 -9.37
C LYS A 120 -6.54 8.46 -8.05
N ILE A 121 -5.23 8.40 -7.79
CA ILE A 121 -4.69 7.89 -6.51
C ILE A 121 -5.08 8.82 -5.36
N ALA A 122 -5.00 10.14 -5.55
CA ALA A 122 -5.43 11.13 -4.55
C ALA A 122 -6.92 10.98 -4.20
N THR A 123 -7.77 10.70 -5.19
CA THR A 123 -9.20 10.42 -4.96
C THR A 123 -9.39 9.17 -4.11
N ALA A 124 -8.65 8.11 -4.41
CA ALA A 124 -8.69 6.87 -3.62
C ALA A 124 -8.21 7.09 -2.17
N LEU A 125 -7.13 7.89 -1.98
CA LEU A 125 -6.66 8.26 -0.64
C LEU A 125 -7.70 9.11 0.12
N ALA A 126 -8.32 10.08 -0.53
CA ALA A 126 -9.35 10.90 0.10
C ALA A 126 -10.55 10.05 0.55
N ASP A 127 -10.91 9.02 -0.22
CA ASP A 127 -11.97 8.08 0.15
C ASP A 127 -11.58 7.21 1.35
N LEU A 128 -10.34 6.73 1.36
CA LEU A 128 -9.78 5.94 2.46
C LEU A 128 -9.70 6.77 3.76
N HIS A 129 -9.21 8.01 3.68
CA HIS A 129 -9.10 8.91 4.83
C HIS A 129 -10.48 9.27 5.42
N ARG A 130 -11.52 9.41 4.58
CA ARG A 130 -12.91 9.57 5.05
C ARG A 130 -13.42 8.36 5.82
N GLN A 131 -12.89 7.17 5.54
CA GLN A 131 -13.17 5.94 6.29
C GLN A 131 -12.24 5.76 7.50
N HIS A 132 -11.52 6.83 7.91
CA HIS A 132 -10.62 6.86 9.07
C HIS A 132 -9.42 5.92 8.99
N VAL A 133 -9.00 5.55 7.80
CA VAL A 133 -7.81 4.71 7.56
C VAL A 133 -6.70 5.52 6.90
N ILE A 134 -5.49 5.35 7.39
CA ILE A 134 -4.24 5.83 6.79
C ILE A 134 -3.50 4.62 6.24
N HIS A 135 -3.10 4.66 4.99
CA HIS A 135 -2.55 3.50 4.29
C HIS A 135 -1.12 3.15 4.71
N HIS A 136 -0.26 4.17 4.81
CA HIS A 136 1.14 4.09 5.22
C HIS A 136 2.11 3.34 4.30
N ASP A 137 1.66 2.72 3.21
CA ASP A 137 2.54 2.02 2.26
C ASP A 137 2.14 2.32 0.81
N ILE A 138 1.91 3.60 0.50
CA ILE A 138 1.59 4.04 -0.86
C ILE A 138 2.84 3.95 -1.73
N LYS A 139 2.80 3.05 -2.71
CA LYS A 139 3.85 2.76 -3.68
C LYS A 139 3.25 2.13 -4.94
N PRO A 140 3.97 2.02 -6.07
CA PRO A 140 3.40 1.47 -7.30
C PRO A 140 2.81 0.05 -7.16
N SER A 141 3.39 -0.79 -6.30
CA SER A 141 2.91 -2.16 -6.10
C SER A 141 1.67 -2.27 -5.19
N SER A 142 1.28 -1.20 -4.49
CA SER A 142 0.06 -1.15 -3.69
C SER A 142 -1.12 -0.46 -4.39
N ILE A 143 -1.03 -0.25 -5.71
CA ILE A 143 -2.04 0.44 -6.52
C ILE A 143 -2.41 -0.42 -7.72
N MET A 144 -3.70 -0.63 -7.90
CA MET A 144 -4.30 -1.25 -9.10
C MET A 144 -5.36 -0.32 -9.68
N PHE A 145 -5.87 -0.65 -10.86
CA PHE A 145 -6.95 0.10 -11.49
C PHE A 145 -8.09 -0.84 -11.90
N ARG A 146 -9.32 -0.42 -11.65
CA ARG A 146 -10.50 -1.08 -12.21
C ARG A 146 -10.60 -0.82 -13.72
N ALA A 147 -11.34 -1.64 -14.44
CA ALA A 147 -11.64 -1.41 -15.85
C ALA A 147 -12.37 -0.07 -16.08
N SER A 148 -13.12 0.41 -15.10
CA SER A 148 -13.80 1.72 -15.08
C SER A 148 -12.84 2.90 -14.84
N GLY A 149 -11.58 2.63 -14.48
CA GLY A 149 -10.51 3.61 -14.38
C GLY A 149 -10.24 4.15 -12.97
N GLU A 150 -10.97 3.70 -11.95
CA GLU A 150 -10.70 4.08 -10.55
C GLU A 150 -9.42 3.39 -10.03
N ALA A 151 -8.62 4.16 -9.30
CA ALA A 151 -7.52 3.59 -8.53
C ALA A 151 -8.05 2.80 -7.34
N VAL A 152 -7.50 1.61 -7.12
CA VAL A 152 -7.78 0.74 -5.98
C VAL A 152 -6.50 0.58 -5.17
N LEU A 153 -6.57 0.93 -3.89
CA LEU A 153 -5.48 0.73 -2.95
C LEU A 153 -5.55 -0.70 -2.41
N ILE A 154 -4.43 -1.38 -2.41
CA ILE A 154 -4.31 -2.77 -1.95
C ILE A 154 -3.19 -2.88 -0.92
N ASP A 155 -3.21 -3.95 -0.11
CA ASP A 155 -2.20 -4.25 0.91
C ASP A 155 -2.26 -3.34 2.13
N TYR A 156 -3.18 -3.66 3.04
CA TYR A 156 -3.48 -2.88 4.25
C TYR A 156 -2.68 -3.30 5.49
N GLY A 157 -1.70 -4.16 5.33
CA GLY A 157 -0.92 -4.69 6.44
C GLY A 157 -0.14 -3.65 7.25
N LEU A 158 0.20 -2.50 6.65
CA LEU A 158 0.86 -1.39 7.34
C LEU A 158 -0.08 -0.23 7.68
N SER A 159 -1.35 -0.34 7.35
CA SER A 159 -2.35 0.70 7.59
C SER A 159 -2.68 0.83 9.07
N CYS A 160 -3.24 1.97 9.45
CA CYS A 160 -3.89 2.13 10.75
C CYS A 160 -5.30 2.69 10.59
N HIS A 161 -6.18 2.37 11.54
CA HIS A 161 -7.55 2.87 11.56
C HIS A 161 -7.79 3.60 12.88
N LYS A 162 -8.33 4.81 12.83
CA LYS A 162 -8.50 5.71 13.98
C LYS A 162 -9.19 5.07 15.21
N HIS A 163 -10.07 4.09 14.98
CA HIS A 163 -10.90 3.47 16.04
C HIS A 163 -10.50 2.01 16.33
N LEU A 164 -9.35 1.55 15.83
CA LEU A 164 -8.80 0.23 16.12
C LEU A 164 -7.43 0.36 16.78
N PRO A 165 -6.98 -0.62 17.57
CA PRO A 165 -5.62 -0.65 18.07
C PRO A 165 -4.62 -0.68 16.90
N ASP A 166 -3.52 0.03 17.04
CA ASP A 166 -2.40 -0.01 16.09
C ASP A 166 -1.33 -0.98 16.61
N LEU A 167 -1.53 -2.27 16.31
CA LEU A 167 -0.67 -3.35 16.80
C LEU A 167 0.79 -3.17 16.36
N LEU A 168 1.04 -2.56 15.19
CA LEU A 168 2.40 -2.28 14.72
C LEU A 168 3.09 -1.23 15.57
N GLN A 169 2.37 -0.23 16.06
CA GLN A 169 2.93 0.78 16.97
C GLN A 169 3.14 0.22 18.38
N GLU A 170 2.26 -0.67 18.81
CA GLU A 170 2.33 -1.30 20.14
C GLU A 170 3.49 -2.29 20.24
N GLU A 171 3.69 -3.12 19.20
CA GLU A 171 4.64 -4.22 19.21
C GLU A 171 6.05 -3.82 18.74
N PHE A 172 6.19 -2.79 17.90
CA PHE A 172 7.46 -2.47 17.25
C PHE A 172 7.89 -1.02 17.44
N ARG A 173 9.16 -0.84 17.79
CA ARG A 173 9.78 0.49 17.97
C ARG A 173 10.32 1.09 16.67
N LEU A 174 10.59 0.26 15.66
CA LEU A 174 11.14 0.71 14.39
C LEU A 174 10.01 0.92 13.36
N PRO A 175 10.14 1.93 12.51
CA PRO A 175 9.14 2.17 11.47
C PRO A 175 9.19 1.05 10.42
N TYR A 176 8.04 0.45 10.14
CA TYR A 176 7.84 -0.46 9.01
C TYR A 176 7.30 0.28 7.79
N GLY A 177 7.73 -0.12 6.61
CA GLY A 177 7.27 0.43 5.34
C GLY A 177 8.33 0.42 4.26
N THR A 178 7.93 0.89 3.09
CA THR A 178 8.81 0.93 1.92
C THR A 178 9.65 2.21 1.96
N ALA A 179 10.92 2.06 2.34
CA ALA A 179 11.85 3.14 2.61
C ALA A 179 11.81 4.33 1.62
N PRO A 180 11.81 4.16 0.30
CA PRO A 180 11.79 5.27 -0.65
C PRO A 180 10.55 6.19 -0.56
N TYR A 181 9.42 5.68 -0.10
CA TYR A 181 8.13 6.39 -0.07
C TYR A 181 7.72 6.86 1.33
N MET A 182 8.42 6.42 2.37
CA MET A 182 8.05 6.70 3.77
C MET A 182 8.21 8.18 4.12
N ALA A 183 7.20 8.75 4.76
CA ALA A 183 7.19 10.12 5.24
C ALA A 183 8.15 10.33 6.44
N PRO A 184 8.71 11.55 6.63
CA PRO A 184 9.62 11.88 7.73
C PRO A 184 9.05 11.55 9.11
N GLU A 185 7.82 11.97 9.39
CA GLU A 185 7.14 11.74 10.69
C GLU A 185 6.95 10.26 11.00
N ARG A 186 6.81 9.43 9.97
CA ARG A 186 6.73 7.97 10.12
C ARG A 186 8.04 7.39 10.67
N MET A 187 9.17 7.94 10.27
CA MET A 187 10.48 7.56 10.80
C MET A 187 10.65 7.96 12.26
N MET A 188 9.87 8.93 12.73
CA MET A 188 9.80 9.37 14.13
C MET A 188 8.74 8.64 14.95
N GLY A 189 8.05 7.65 14.34
CA GLY A 189 7.03 6.84 15.00
C GLY A 189 5.61 7.41 14.95
N THR A 190 5.37 8.55 14.30
CA THR A 190 4.02 9.11 14.15
C THR A 190 3.24 8.37 13.09
N ARG A 191 2.08 7.80 13.47
CA ARG A 191 1.21 7.03 12.56
C ARG A 191 -0.20 7.61 12.43
N SER A 192 -0.52 8.69 13.12
CA SER A 192 -1.89 9.24 13.20
C SER A 192 -2.19 10.36 12.21
N ASP A 193 -1.22 10.79 11.39
CA ASP A 193 -1.42 11.89 10.44
C ASP A 193 -1.62 11.38 9.01
N PRO A 194 -2.81 11.58 8.39
CA PRO A 194 -3.09 11.12 7.03
C PRO A 194 -2.23 11.80 5.96
N ARG A 195 -1.60 12.94 6.27
CA ARG A 195 -0.68 13.63 5.37
C ARG A 195 0.62 12.86 5.13
N SER A 196 0.87 11.79 5.88
CA SER A 196 1.93 10.83 5.56
C SER A 196 1.70 10.12 4.20
N ASP A 197 0.45 9.83 3.86
CA ASP A 197 0.12 9.27 2.55
C ASP A 197 0.27 10.31 1.43
N LEU A 198 0.02 11.60 1.72
CA LEU A 198 0.28 12.69 0.75
C LEU A 198 1.77 12.86 0.45
N PHE A 199 2.64 12.65 1.44
CA PHE A 199 4.09 12.62 1.20
C PHE A 199 4.45 11.49 0.23
N SER A 200 3.95 10.28 0.47
CA SER A 200 4.18 9.13 -0.42
C SER A 200 3.66 9.39 -1.84
N LEU A 201 2.49 10.04 -1.95
CA LEU A 201 1.93 10.47 -3.23
C LEU A 201 2.83 11.52 -3.92
N GLY A 202 3.40 12.46 -3.17
CA GLY A 202 4.39 13.43 -3.65
C GLY A 202 5.65 12.74 -4.20
N VAL A 203 6.13 11.70 -3.51
CA VAL A 203 7.26 10.88 -4.00
C VAL A 203 6.91 10.19 -5.31
N LEU A 204 5.70 9.65 -5.44
CA LEU A 204 5.23 9.03 -6.69
C LEU A 204 5.17 10.05 -7.83
N LEU A 205 4.56 11.22 -7.61
CA LEU A 205 4.45 12.26 -8.62
C LEU A 205 5.83 12.76 -9.07
N TYR A 206 6.74 12.97 -8.13
CA TYR A 206 8.13 13.33 -8.44
C TYR A 206 8.79 12.24 -9.31
N PHE A 207 8.69 10.99 -8.89
CA PHE A 207 9.29 9.85 -9.60
C PHE A 207 8.71 9.67 -11.00
N PHE A 208 7.39 9.75 -11.15
CA PHE A 208 6.73 9.60 -12.46
C PHE A 208 7.11 10.71 -13.44
N THR A 209 7.35 11.91 -12.96
CA THR A 209 7.62 13.08 -13.80
C THR A 209 9.10 13.35 -14.07
N THR A 210 9.99 12.84 -13.19
CA THR A 210 11.45 13.05 -13.33
C THR A 210 12.22 11.79 -13.69
N GLY A 211 11.67 10.61 -13.43
CA GLY A 211 12.35 9.30 -13.58
C GLY A 211 13.27 8.94 -12.42
N VAL A 212 13.45 9.83 -11.43
CA VAL A 212 14.30 9.61 -10.26
C VAL A 212 13.55 9.88 -8.96
N ARG A 213 14.01 9.34 -7.84
CA ARG A 213 13.39 9.59 -6.53
C ARG A 213 13.91 10.89 -5.90
N PRO A 214 13.06 11.66 -5.19
CA PRO A 214 13.40 13.01 -4.70
C PRO A 214 14.55 13.03 -3.69
N PHE A 215 14.77 11.92 -2.97
CA PHE A 215 15.82 11.80 -1.95
C PHE A 215 16.90 10.77 -2.33
N GLY A 216 16.88 10.31 -3.60
CA GLY A 216 17.77 9.27 -4.12
C GLY A 216 17.35 7.86 -3.68
N GLU A 217 18.16 6.88 -4.11
CA GLU A 217 17.97 5.48 -3.73
C GLU A 217 18.52 5.28 -2.31
N THR A 218 17.64 4.97 -1.37
CA THR A 218 18.04 4.77 0.02
C THR A 218 17.32 3.57 0.63
N GLU A 219 18.04 2.49 0.79
CA GLU A 219 17.56 1.28 1.48
C GLU A 219 17.97 1.25 2.96
N THR A 220 18.86 2.16 3.39
CA THR A 220 19.36 2.19 4.76
C THR A 220 18.63 3.21 5.62
N LEU A 221 18.47 2.93 6.91
CA LEU A 221 17.92 3.87 7.91
C LEU A 221 18.66 5.21 7.90
N ARG A 222 19.99 5.21 7.71
CA ARG A 222 20.79 6.44 7.61
C ARG A 222 20.42 7.26 6.38
N GLY A 223 20.20 6.61 5.24
CA GLY A 223 19.75 7.26 4.02
C GLY A 223 18.34 7.84 4.16
N MET A 224 17.42 7.08 4.78
CA MET A 224 16.07 7.53 5.06
C MET A 224 16.03 8.77 5.96
N ARG A 225 16.86 8.82 7.01
CA ARG A 225 16.94 9.96 7.94
C ARG A 225 17.36 11.27 7.27
N ARG A 226 17.98 11.25 6.08
CA ARG A 226 18.29 12.49 5.34
C ARG A 226 17.06 13.34 5.04
N ARG A 227 15.87 12.74 4.92
CA ARG A 227 14.60 13.45 4.69
C ARG A 227 14.17 14.33 5.86
N LEU A 228 14.73 14.11 7.06
CA LEU A 228 14.42 14.90 8.25
C LEU A 228 15.06 16.29 8.24
N TRP A 229 16.05 16.52 7.34
CA TRP A 229 16.82 17.79 7.28
C TRP A 229 17.31 18.17 5.88
N ARG A 230 16.92 17.43 4.85
CA ARG A 230 17.33 17.72 3.48
C ARG A 230 16.11 17.83 2.58
N ASP A 231 15.97 18.99 1.96
CA ASP A 231 14.95 19.20 0.96
C ASP A 231 15.19 18.31 -0.28
N PRO A 232 14.13 17.92 -0.97
CA PRO A 232 14.24 17.25 -2.25
C PRO A 232 14.84 18.20 -3.28
N TYR A 233 15.54 17.66 -4.27
CA TYR A 233 15.96 18.50 -5.40
C TYR A 233 14.73 19.04 -6.12
N PRO A 234 14.65 20.37 -6.36
CA PRO A 234 13.55 20.91 -7.14
C PRO A 234 13.50 20.28 -8.53
N PRO A 235 12.34 19.78 -9.01
CA PRO A 235 12.23 19.13 -10.32
C PRO A 235 12.80 19.96 -11.47
N ARG A 236 12.66 21.29 -11.44
CA ARG A 236 13.21 22.20 -12.47
C ARG A 236 14.74 22.28 -12.52
N GLN A 237 15.43 21.83 -11.49
CA GLN A 237 16.89 21.68 -11.55
C GLN A 237 17.30 20.43 -12.37
N LEU A 238 16.43 19.42 -12.44
CA LEU A 238 16.63 18.21 -13.25
C LEU A 238 16.09 18.40 -14.67
N LYS A 239 14.94 19.06 -14.80
CA LYS A 239 14.23 19.31 -16.06
C LYS A 239 13.83 20.78 -16.10
N PRO A 240 14.57 21.65 -16.80
CA PRO A 240 14.31 23.11 -16.84
C PRO A 240 12.92 23.47 -17.37
N ASP A 241 12.34 22.63 -18.23
CA ASP A 241 11.00 22.75 -18.81
C ASP A 241 9.87 22.26 -17.88
N TYR A 242 10.21 21.77 -16.67
CA TYR A 242 9.22 21.27 -15.73
C TYR A 242 8.22 22.38 -15.34
N PRO A 243 6.88 22.12 -15.43
CA PRO A 243 5.87 23.13 -15.18
C PRO A 243 5.97 23.69 -13.75
N PRO A 244 6.00 25.04 -13.57
CA PRO A 244 6.12 25.66 -12.24
C PRO A 244 5.02 25.21 -11.27
N TRP A 245 3.77 25.16 -11.74
CA TRP A 245 2.62 24.74 -10.93
C TRP A 245 2.75 23.30 -10.44
N LEU A 246 3.31 22.42 -11.27
CA LEU A 246 3.49 21.01 -10.92
C LEU A 246 4.63 20.84 -9.90
N GLN A 247 5.71 21.63 -10.05
CA GLN A 247 6.78 21.66 -9.04
C GLN A 247 6.26 22.12 -7.69
N GLU A 248 5.41 23.15 -7.64
CA GLU A 248 4.80 23.63 -6.40
C GLU A 248 4.02 22.52 -5.70
N ILE A 249 3.16 21.81 -6.43
CA ILE A 249 2.39 20.69 -5.89
C ILE A 249 3.31 19.60 -5.33
N VAL A 250 4.30 19.19 -6.11
CA VAL A 250 5.22 18.13 -5.71
C VAL A 250 5.99 18.52 -4.46
N LEU A 251 6.61 19.70 -4.44
CA LEU A 251 7.43 20.15 -3.31
C LEU A 251 6.58 20.32 -2.05
N ARG A 252 5.36 20.84 -2.17
CA ARG A 252 4.44 20.97 -1.05
C ARG A 252 4.01 19.61 -0.45
N CYS A 253 3.79 18.60 -1.28
CA CYS A 253 3.58 17.24 -0.76
C CYS A 253 4.80 16.68 -0.03
N LEU A 254 6.02 17.10 -0.43
CA LEU A 254 7.29 16.62 0.11
C LEU A 254 7.83 17.44 1.29
N GLU A 255 7.06 18.41 1.80
CA GLU A 255 7.41 19.16 3.00
C GLU A 255 7.69 18.21 4.18
N ILE A 256 8.73 18.53 4.96
CA ILE A 256 9.15 17.75 6.12
C ILE A 256 8.01 17.73 7.15
N GLU A 257 7.53 18.92 7.49
CA GLU A 257 6.45 19.08 8.46
C GLU A 257 5.08 18.82 7.81
N PRO A 258 4.27 17.88 8.32
CA PRO A 258 2.96 17.57 7.75
C PRO A 258 2.03 18.77 7.64
N VAL A 259 2.13 19.74 8.56
CA VAL A 259 1.28 20.95 8.58
C VAL A 259 1.47 21.88 7.37
N TRP A 260 2.59 21.76 6.68
CA TRP A 260 2.88 22.53 5.47
C TRP A 260 2.42 21.83 4.17
N ARG A 261 2.02 20.55 4.25
CA ARG A 261 1.42 19.80 3.13
C ARG A 261 -0.04 20.24 2.89
N TYR A 262 -0.69 19.63 1.91
CA TYR A 262 -2.12 19.85 1.64
C TYR A 262 -3.03 19.24 2.73
#